data_d1d028db399573abaf3aa86435c16128
#
_entry.id   d1d028db399573abaf3aa86435c16128
#
_cell.length_a   1.000
_cell.length_b   1.000
_cell.length_c   1.000
_cell.angle_alpha   90.00
_cell.angle_beta   90.00
_cell.angle_gamma   90.00
#
_symmetry.space_group_name_H-M   'P 1'
#
loop_
_entity.id
_entity.type
_entity.pdbx_description
1 polymer ?
#
loop_
_entity_poly.entity_id
_entity_poly.type
_entity_poly.pdbx_seq_one_letter_code
_entity_poly.pdbx_strand_id
1 'polypeptide(L)'
;MKAAAERKPVGKVRKRGKVYLILTASILALLAVAAFVLLNNSSEAKAREYAQRARESYNNADYENSLLYLRRAMDGREDAELLMLMADCYEAMENYPKALETLRKLNTADPAIASRIQSIEQKRSSQVNAGKVTVAGLEFEQNEKNAVLDEKGLTDAQLHEVATLYALDHLSLRNNKLTDISALSTLGGLDELDLSGNQIRNVDALTEIRGLRSLNLSGNPIADCSSLSVLTNLSVLNLTGTEVSEDSVRALAEALPQCAIRVTTDDEEEILYGNRRFRADATELNLHETGLREIGALEEFTEVRLLNLSNNEISDLRPLMRLSKLESLNLAGNEVSDLRPLMGLPNLTKLDVSNNLVVDTASLGAMTSLEELNLSGNRLNSFSGLEKLKRLINLDLSGTGVKDAVLSELYKIHTLMRLNLQDNPGLSDKAVSALKSELRGCTILTSDLVYEVDFAGHTVRSDEKHIAFPACGITDLNGLDRMNRLEELDLSKNEISNLYAFEICACRENLRVLDLSGNRISDTISLAALSALEELNLSDNLIEVPIGIERITTLKRLNLSDNPIQEAQLAALREALPNCEIVVG
;
A
#
# COMPACT_ATOMS: atom_id res chain seq x y z
N MET A 1 19.40 15.04 -83.44
CA MET A 1 19.59 16.14 -82.48
C MET A 1 18.47 16.12 -81.46
N LYS A 2 18.87 16.08 -80.19
CA LYS A 2 18.10 16.23 -78.95
C LYS A 2 16.80 15.41 -78.76
N ALA A 3 16.98 14.29 -78.04
CA ALA A 3 15.93 13.55 -77.37
C ALA A 3 15.44 14.32 -76.14
N ALA A 4 14.12 14.39 -75.96
CA ALA A 4 13.44 14.83 -74.75
C ALA A 4 12.89 13.60 -74.04
N ALA A 5 13.36 13.36 -72.78
CA ALA A 5 12.90 12.23 -71.95
C ALA A 5 11.64 12.63 -71.21
N GLU A 6 10.55 11.91 -71.44
CA GLU A 6 9.30 11.97 -70.66
C GLU A 6 9.47 11.29 -69.29
N ARG A 7 9.29 12.03 -68.24
CA ARG A 7 9.09 11.53 -66.86
C ARG A 7 7.63 11.15 -66.65
N LYS A 8 7.38 9.89 -66.37
CA LYS A 8 6.06 9.43 -65.86
C LYS A 8 5.90 9.81 -64.39
N PRO A 9 4.71 10.25 -63.94
CA PRO A 9 4.46 10.58 -62.56
C PRO A 9 4.17 9.33 -61.71
N VAL A 10 4.99 9.09 -60.68
CA VAL A 10 4.68 8.14 -59.59
C VAL A 10 3.85 8.89 -58.54
N GLY A 11 2.59 8.53 -58.40
CA GLY A 11 1.80 9.16 -57.35
C GLY A 11 0.31 8.82 -57.34
N LYS A 12 -0.08 7.56 -57.05
CA LYS A 12 -1.50 7.29 -56.72
C LYS A 12 -1.78 6.05 -55.85
N VAL A 13 -0.81 5.53 -55.09
CA VAL A 13 -1.04 4.33 -54.25
C VAL A 13 -1.22 4.65 -52.77
N ARG A 14 -0.87 5.85 -52.28
CA ARG A 14 -0.92 6.18 -50.85
C ARG A 14 -2.28 6.66 -50.28
N LYS A 15 -3.27 6.93 -51.10
CA LYS A 15 -4.61 7.40 -50.62
C LYS A 15 -5.60 6.29 -50.30
N ARG A 16 -5.49 5.09 -50.88
CA ARG A 16 -6.45 3.98 -50.62
C ARG A 16 -6.24 3.33 -49.25
N GLY A 17 -5.01 3.17 -48.76
CA GLY A 17 -4.72 2.57 -47.45
C GLY A 17 -5.22 3.40 -46.26
N LYS A 18 -5.12 4.74 -46.31
CA LYS A 18 -5.63 5.62 -45.25
C LYS A 18 -7.16 5.64 -45.14
N VAL A 19 -7.87 5.51 -46.28
CA VAL A 19 -9.35 5.46 -46.29
C VAL A 19 -9.86 4.14 -45.71
N TYR A 20 -9.19 3.02 -45.97
CA TYR A 20 -9.54 1.73 -45.35
C TYR A 20 -9.25 1.71 -43.84
N LEU A 21 -8.16 2.31 -43.40
CA LEU A 21 -7.84 2.40 -41.97
C LEU A 21 -8.83 3.28 -41.20
N ILE A 22 -9.28 4.38 -41.80
CA ILE A 22 -10.31 5.27 -41.20
C ILE A 22 -11.69 4.58 -41.19
N LEU A 23 -12.05 3.86 -42.24
CA LEU A 23 -13.30 3.11 -42.28
C LEU A 23 -13.35 1.96 -41.28
N THR A 24 -12.25 1.21 -41.12
CA THR A 24 -12.17 0.13 -40.11
C THR A 24 -12.19 0.68 -38.69
N ALA A 25 -11.49 1.79 -38.40
CA ALA A 25 -11.55 2.46 -37.10
C ALA A 25 -12.95 3.01 -36.77
N SER A 26 -13.64 3.56 -37.77
CA SER A 26 -15.03 4.06 -37.61
C SER A 26 -16.03 2.91 -37.39
N ILE A 27 -15.88 1.76 -38.04
CA ILE A 27 -16.71 0.58 -37.83
C ILE A 27 -16.47 -0.03 -36.44
N LEU A 28 -15.19 -0.11 -35.97
CA LEU A 28 -14.85 -0.57 -34.64
C LEU A 28 -15.39 0.37 -33.55
N ALA A 29 -15.33 1.69 -33.77
CA ALA A 29 -15.91 2.67 -32.85
C ALA A 29 -17.46 2.54 -32.80
N LEU A 30 -18.13 2.34 -33.95
CA LEU A 30 -19.57 2.09 -34.00
C LEU A 30 -19.98 0.78 -33.33
N LEU A 31 -19.20 -0.29 -33.48
CA LEU A 31 -19.42 -1.56 -32.80
C LEU A 31 -19.22 -1.45 -31.30
N ALA A 32 -18.21 -0.69 -30.86
CA ALA A 32 -17.96 -0.40 -29.43
C ALA A 32 -19.11 0.43 -28.82
N VAL A 33 -19.60 1.43 -29.53
CA VAL A 33 -20.79 2.22 -29.12
C VAL A 33 -22.05 1.35 -29.09
N ALA A 34 -22.26 0.50 -30.07
CA ALA A 34 -23.39 -0.43 -30.10
C ALA A 34 -23.34 -1.47 -28.99
N ALA A 35 -22.14 -2.02 -28.70
CA ALA A 35 -21.92 -2.93 -27.58
C ALA A 35 -22.14 -2.22 -26.23
N PHE A 36 -21.66 -0.98 -26.07
CA PHE A 36 -21.89 -0.15 -24.89
C PHE A 36 -23.38 0.15 -24.67
N VAL A 37 -24.13 0.48 -25.76
CA VAL A 37 -25.59 0.72 -25.70
C VAL A 37 -26.34 -0.56 -25.33
N LEU A 38 -25.94 -1.73 -25.89
CA LEU A 38 -26.57 -3.02 -25.58
C LEU A 38 -26.28 -3.45 -24.13
N LEU A 39 -25.06 -3.24 -23.62
CA LEU A 39 -24.67 -3.51 -22.23
C LEU A 39 -25.45 -2.58 -21.28
N ASN A 40 -25.55 -1.30 -21.60
CA ASN A 40 -26.30 -0.32 -20.80
C ASN A 40 -27.80 -0.65 -20.75
N ASN A 41 -28.41 -1.02 -21.89
CA ASN A 41 -29.82 -1.43 -21.93
C ASN A 41 -30.07 -2.73 -21.12
N SER A 42 -29.12 -3.67 -21.10
CA SER A 42 -29.24 -4.88 -20.27
C SER A 42 -29.11 -4.57 -18.78
N SER A 43 -28.22 -3.63 -18.42
CA SER A 43 -28.04 -3.15 -17.04
C SER A 43 -29.27 -2.41 -16.53
N GLU A 44 -29.87 -1.51 -17.34
CA GLU A 44 -31.09 -0.81 -16.97
C GLU A 44 -32.31 -1.74 -16.81
N ALA A 45 -32.41 -2.79 -17.65
CA ALA A 45 -33.50 -3.78 -17.55
C ALA A 45 -33.38 -4.55 -16.21
N LYS A 46 -32.17 -4.98 -15.83
CA LYS A 46 -31.91 -5.62 -14.56
C LYS A 46 -32.17 -4.68 -13.38
N ALA A 47 -31.75 -3.42 -13.48
CA ALA A 47 -32.02 -2.42 -12.44
C ALA A 47 -33.53 -2.24 -12.19
N ARG A 48 -34.36 -2.17 -13.25
CA ARG A 48 -35.81 -2.09 -13.12
C ARG A 48 -36.40 -3.35 -12.48
N GLU A 49 -35.91 -4.55 -12.85
CA GLU A 49 -36.35 -5.81 -12.24
C GLU A 49 -36.04 -5.82 -10.74
N TYR A 50 -34.81 -5.43 -10.35
CA TYR A 50 -34.46 -5.35 -8.94
C TYR A 50 -35.29 -4.28 -8.18
N ALA A 51 -35.55 -3.12 -8.78
CA ALA A 51 -36.39 -2.10 -8.19
C ALA A 51 -37.84 -2.61 -7.94
N GLN A 52 -38.35 -3.41 -8.87
CA GLN A 52 -39.67 -4.05 -8.69
C GLN A 52 -39.65 -5.07 -7.54
N ARG A 53 -38.66 -5.96 -7.51
CA ARG A 53 -38.50 -6.95 -6.43
C ARG A 53 -38.32 -6.27 -5.07
N ALA A 54 -37.62 -5.16 -5.02
CA ALA A 54 -37.47 -4.37 -3.79
C ALA A 54 -38.82 -3.86 -3.27
N ARG A 55 -39.68 -3.31 -4.14
CA ARG A 55 -41.01 -2.84 -3.76
C ARG A 55 -41.93 -4.00 -3.31
N GLU A 56 -41.82 -5.16 -3.96
CA GLU A 56 -42.55 -6.36 -3.56
C GLU A 56 -42.11 -6.85 -2.17
N SER A 57 -40.81 -6.92 -1.91
CA SER A 57 -40.26 -7.28 -0.60
C SER A 57 -40.67 -6.28 0.48
N TYR A 58 -40.61 -4.98 0.20
CA TYR A 58 -41.07 -3.94 1.13
C TYR A 58 -42.56 -4.11 1.51
N ASN A 59 -43.44 -4.36 0.53
CA ASN A 59 -44.85 -4.57 0.76
C ASN A 59 -45.15 -5.84 1.56
N ASN A 60 -44.26 -6.82 1.55
CA ASN A 60 -44.31 -8.03 2.33
C ASN A 60 -43.65 -7.90 3.71
N ALA A 61 -43.24 -6.68 4.10
CA ALA A 61 -42.49 -6.37 5.32
C ALA A 61 -41.12 -7.09 5.42
N ASP A 62 -40.58 -7.57 4.27
CA ASP A 62 -39.25 -8.13 4.17
C ASP A 62 -38.26 -7.01 3.80
N TYR A 63 -37.95 -6.19 4.78
CA TYR A 63 -37.16 -4.97 4.57
C TYR A 63 -35.70 -5.26 4.24
N GLU A 64 -35.13 -6.37 4.72
CA GLU A 64 -33.75 -6.78 4.44
C GLU A 64 -33.56 -7.13 2.95
N ASN A 65 -34.43 -7.99 2.41
CA ASN A 65 -34.39 -8.31 0.98
C ASN A 65 -34.76 -7.09 0.13
N SER A 66 -35.65 -6.23 0.60
CA SER A 66 -35.94 -4.97 -0.08
C SER A 66 -34.67 -4.11 -0.19
N LEU A 67 -33.91 -3.93 0.88
CA LEU A 67 -32.64 -3.20 0.89
C LEU A 67 -31.61 -3.84 -0.05
N LEU A 68 -31.50 -5.16 -0.05
CA LEU A 68 -30.60 -5.90 -0.95
C LEU A 68 -30.94 -5.60 -2.43
N TYR A 69 -32.22 -5.69 -2.79
CA TYR A 69 -32.65 -5.43 -4.16
C TYR A 69 -32.51 -3.95 -4.55
N LEU A 70 -32.77 -3.01 -3.62
CA LEU A 70 -32.57 -1.57 -3.85
C LEU A 70 -31.13 -1.24 -4.23
N ARG A 71 -30.18 -1.79 -3.50
CA ARG A 71 -28.76 -1.59 -3.77
C ARG A 71 -28.35 -2.13 -5.14
N ARG A 72 -28.82 -3.34 -5.50
CA ARG A 72 -28.61 -3.92 -6.84
C ARG A 72 -29.30 -3.11 -7.94
N ALA A 73 -30.43 -2.48 -7.65
CA ALA A 73 -31.14 -1.62 -8.60
C ALA A 73 -30.39 -0.32 -8.87
N MET A 74 -29.78 0.25 -7.83
CA MET A 74 -29.03 1.50 -7.95
C MET A 74 -27.68 1.36 -8.63
N ASP A 75 -26.97 0.22 -8.44
CA ASP A 75 -25.67 -0.08 -9.09
C ASP A 75 -24.74 1.15 -9.20
N GLY A 76 -24.56 1.85 -8.08
CA GLY A 76 -23.77 3.08 -7.98
C GLY A 76 -24.44 4.36 -8.52
N ARG A 77 -25.71 4.31 -8.93
CA ARG A 77 -26.48 5.50 -9.33
C ARG A 77 -27.39 5.97 -8.19
N GLU A 78 -27.46 7.27 -7.98
CA GLU A 78 -28.39 7.84 -7.00
C GLU A 78 -29.75 8.07 -7.67
N ASP A 79 -30.72 7.20 -7.38
CA ASP A 79 -32.14 7.35 -7.79
C ASP A 79 -32.95 7.79 -6.59
N ALA A 80 -33.60 8.96 -6.70
CA ALA A 80 -34.32 9.57 -5.57
C ALA A 80 -35.48 8.72 -5.06
N GLU A 81 -36.22 8.03 -5.95
CA GLU A 81 -37.34 7.16 -5.53
C GLU A 81 -36.82 5.92 -4.79
N LEU A 82 -35.73 5.34 -5.26
CA LEU A 82 -35.12 4.17 -4.63
C LEU A 82 -34.46 4.53 -3.29
N LEU A 83 -33.84 5.71 -3.20
CA LEU A 83 -33.33 6.23 -1.93
C LEU A 83 -34.45 6.50 -0.92
N MET A 84 -35.60 7.03 -1.36
CA MET A 84 -36.76 7.19 -0.49
C MET A 84 -37.24 5.84 0.04
N LEU A 85 -37.41 4.84 -0.82
CA LEU A 85 -37.83 3.50 -0.41
C LEU A 85 -36.80 2.83 0.52
N MET A 86 -35.51 3.09 0.30
CA MET A 86 -34.44 2.64 1.18
C MET A 86 -34.54 3.28 2.57
N ALA A 87 -34.83 4.58 2.62
CA ALA A 87 -35.07 5.28 3.91
C ALA A 87 -36.31 4.72 4.61
N ASP A 88 -37.37 4.36 3.85
CA ASP A 88 -38.58 3.73 4.39
C ASP A 88 -38.26 2.35 5.00
N CYS A 89 -37.45 1.54 4.35
CA CYS A 89 -37.00 0.26 4.91
C CYS A 89 -36.23 0.47 6.22
N TYR A 90 -35.27 1.38 6.24
CA TYR A 90 -34.53 1.67 7.48
C TYR A 90 -35.41 2.24 8.60
N GLU A 91 -36.37 3.08 8.25
CA GLU A 91 -37.32 3.60 9.25
C GLU A 91 -38.23 2.50 9.82
N ALA A 92 -38.71 1.58 8.96
CA ALA A 92 -39.53 0.44 9.39
C ALA A 92 -38.74 -0.57 10.24
N MET A 93 -37.43 -0.65 10.05
CA MET A 93 -36.49 -1.44 10.86
C MET A 93 -36.01 -0.67 12.10
N GLU A 94 -36.54 0.52 12.36
CA GLU A 94 -36.14 1.43 13.44
C GLU A 94 -34.65 1.85 13.39
N ASN A 95 -33.99 1.64 12.25
CA ASN A 95 -32.60 2.09 12.03
C ASN A 95 -32.58 3.55 11.57
N TYR A 96 -32.90 4.44 12.50
CA TYR A 96 -33.03 5.88 12.23
C TYR A 96 -31.73 6.54 11.76
N PRO A 97 -30.52 6.16 12.24
CA PRO A 97 -29.26 6.71 11.70
C PRO A 97 -29.11 6.50 10.19
N LYS A 98 -29.37 5.27 9.69
CA LYS A 98 -29.30 4.96 8.26
C LYS A 98 -30.43 5.57 7.45
N ALA A 99 -31.62 5.66 8.00
CA ALA A 99 -32.71 6.38 7.38
C ALA A 99 -32.32 7.85 7.16
N LEU A 100 -31.76 8.52 8.18
CA LEU A 100 -31.28 9.90 8.10
C LEU A 100 -30.10 10.07 7.11
N GLU A 101 -29.14 9.15 7.12
CA GLU A 101 -28.02 9.14 6.16
C GLU A 101 -28.54 9.07 4.73
N THR A 102 -29.49 8.16 4.48
CA THR A 102 -30.09 7.97 3.16
C THR A 102 -30.87 9.19 2.68
N LEU A 103 -31.69 9.79 3.56
CA LEU A 103 -32.46 11.00 3.25
C LEU A 103 -31.58 12.22 2.97
N ARG A 104 -30.41 12.32 3.63
CA ARG A 104 -29.46 13.43 3.42
C ARG A 104 -28.74 13.37 2.05
N LYS A 105 -28.80 12.24 1.34
CA LYS A 105 -28.37 12.13 -0.06
C LYS A 105 -29.35 12.78 -1.02
N LEU A 106 -30.58 13.03 -0.58
CA LEU A 106 -31.62 13.72 -1.37
C LEU A 106 -31.48 15.25 -1.19
N ASN A 107 -32.26 15.99 -2.00
CA ASN A 107 -32.30 17.44 -1.89
C ASN A 107 -32.95 17.88 -0.56
N THR A 108 -32.15 18.17 0.45
CA THR A 108 -32.60 18.55 1.79
C THR A 108 -33.28 19.92 1.84
N ALA A 109 -33.24 20.71 0.76
CA ALA A 109 -34.00 21.95 0.63
C ALA A 109 -35.50 21.71 0.28
N ASP A 110 -35.87 20.48 -0.10
CA ASP A 110 -37.27 20.09 -0.29
C ASP A 110 -37.97 20.03 1.08
N PRO A 111 -39.07 20.80 1.27
CA PRO A 111 -39.79 20.85 2.55
C PRO A 111 -40.31 19.49 3.03
N ALA A 112 -40.67 18.59 2.11
CA ALA A 112 -41.13 17.25 2.43
C ALA A 112 -40.02 16.39 3.02
N ILE A 113 -38.83 16.43 2.39
CA ILE A 113 -37.62 15.71 2.84
C ILE A 113 -37.15 16.29 4.19
N ALA A 114 -37.11 17.63 4.31
CA ALA A 114 -36.71 18.29 5.55
C ALA A 114 -37.63 17.93 6.72
N SER A 115 -38.96 17.95 6.51
CA SER A 115 -39.96 17.56 7.52
C SER A 115 -39.80 16.10 7.94
N ARG A 116 -39.50 15.23 6.98
CA ARG A 116 -39.27 13.81 7.24
C ARG A 116 -38.00 13.57 8.05
N ILE A 117 -36.90 14.24 7.71
CA ILE A 117 -35.67 14.21 8.50
C ILE A 117 -35.96 14.61 9.95
N GLN A 118 -36.68 15.71 10.16
CA GLN A 118 -37.05 16.18 11.51
C GLN A 118 -37.88 15.15 12.26
N SER A 119 -38.85 14.50 11.59
CA SER A 119 -39.68 13.45 12.20
C SER A 119 -38.84 12.24 12.64
N ILE A 120 -37.88 11.79 11.80
CA ILE A 120 -37.02 10.66 12.11
C ILE A 120 -36.01 11.05 13.20
N GLU A 121 -35.51 12.28 13.24
CA GLU A 121 -34.65 12.78 14.32
C GLU A 121 -35.42 12.78 15.68
N GLN A 122 -36.69 13.12 15.70
CA GLN A 122 -37.53 13.00 16.89
C GLN A 122 -37.73 11.54 17.33
N LYS A 123 -38.02 10.63 16.39
CA LYS A 123 -38.11 9.19 16.67
C LYS A 123 -36.81 8.65 17.23
N ARG A 124 -35.65 9.00 16.59
CA ARG A 124 -34.32 8.65 17.07
C ARG A 124 -34.08 9.14 18.49
N SER A 125 -34.42 10.40 18.79
CA SER A 125 -34.24 10.96 20.13
C SER A 125 -35.11 10.26 21.18
N SER A 126 -36.33 9.84 20.80
CA SER A 126 -37.22 9.07 21.68
C SER A 126 -36.69 7.65 21.92
N GLN A 127 -36.07 7.04 20.91
CA GLN A 127 -35.46 5.71 20.98
C GLN A 127 -34.21 5.73 21.88
N VAL A 128 -33.35 6.74 21.76
CA VAL A 128 -32.18 6.93 22.62
C VAL A 128 -32.56 7.06 24.10
N ASN A 129 -33.77 7.51 24.39
CA ASN A 129 -34.31 7.57 25.75
C ASN A 129 -35.06 6.30 26.18
N ALA A 130 -35.22 5.29 25.32
CA ALA A 130 -36.20 4.22 25.48
C ALA A 130 -35.65 2.83 25.79
N GLY A 131 -34.35 2.65 26.06
CA GLY A 131 -34.10 1.40 26.68
C GLY A 131 -32.93 0.55 26.20
N LYS A 132 -32.65 -0.39 27.04
CA LYS A 132 -31.67 -1.47 26.83
C LYS A 132 -32.23 -2.53 25.89
N VAL A 133 -31.38 -3.04 25.04
CA VAL A 133 -31.65 -4.20 24.19
C VAL A 133 -31.02 -5.42 24.85
N THR A 134 -31.78 -6.52 24.96
CA THR A 134 -31.26 -7.78 25.49
C THR A 134 -30.91 -8.72 24.34
N VAL A 135 -29.65 -9.06 24.23
CA VAL A 135 -29.16 -10.02 23.24
C VAL A 135 -28.50 -11.17 23.99
N ALA A 136 -28.94 -12.40 23.74
CA ALA A 136 -28.41 -13.60 24.40
C ALA A 136 -28.36 -13.51 25.95
N GLY A 137 -29.29 -12.81 26.56
CA GLY A 137 -29.34 -12.61 28.00
C GLY A 137 -28.41 -11.53 28.55
N LEU A 138 -27.70 -10.80 27.67
CA LEU A 138 -26.90 -9.63 28.02
C LEU A 138 -27.66 -8.36 27.64
N GLU A 139 -27.60 -7.34 28.52
CA GLU A 139 -28.21 -6.04 28.28
C GLU A 139 -27.18 -5.09 27.64
N PHE A 140 -27.56 -4.45 26.54
CA PHE A 140 -26.81 -3.42 25.85
C PHE A 140 -27.60 -2.14 25.78
N GLU A 141 -26.92 -1.01 25.86
CA GLU A 141 -27.55 0.27 25.49
C GLU A 141 -27.72 0.32 23.96
N GLN A 142 -28.81 0.88 23.48
CA GLN A 142 -29.10 0.90 22.03
C GLN A 142 -28.08 1.71 21.21
N ASN A 143 -27.34 2.60 21.87
CA ASN A 143 -26.22 3.36 21.29
C ASN A 143 -24.84 2.78 21.63
N GLU A 144 -24.80 1.54 22.10
CA GLU A 144 -23.53 0.83 22.37
C GLU A 144 -22.61 0.84 21.15
N LYS A 145 -21.34 1.10 21.41
CA LYS A 145 -20.31 1.13 20.37
C LYS A 145 -19.57 -0.18 20.22
N ASN A 146 -19.54 -0.97 21.29
CA ASN A 146 -18.76 -2.23 21.34
C ASN A 146 -19.64 -3.33 21.91
N ALA A 147 -19.78 -4.44 21.19
CA ALA A 147 -20.46 -5.62 21.69
C ALA A 147 -19.58 -6.86 21.55
N VAL A 148 -19.39 -7.58 22.65
CA VAL A 148 -18.68 -8.85 22.69
C VAL A 148 -19.66 -9.96 23.10
N LEU A 149 -19.99 -10.80 22.14
CA LEU A 149 -20.97 -11.88 22.23
C LEU A 149 -20.34 -13.25 21.95
N ASP A 150 -19.06 -13.40 22.31
CA ASP A 150 -18.27 -14.59 22.08
C ASP A 150 -18.78 -15.77 22.91
N GLU A 151 -18.79 -16.98 22.32
CA GLU A 151 -19.07 -18.25 23.00
C GLU A 151 -20.46 -18.29 23.67
N LYS A 152 -21.43 -17.55 23.15
CA LYS A 152 -22.82 -17.52 23.68
C LYS A 152 -23.71 -18.59 23.05
N GLY A 153 -23.19 -19.36 22.09
CA GLY A 153 -23.94 -20.36 21.35
C GLY A 153 -25.03 -19.76 20.47
N LEU A 154 -24.83 -18.51 20.03
CA LEU A 154 -25.75 -17.79 19.16
C LEU A 154 -25.98 -18.56 17.87
N THR A 155 -27.23 -18.51 17.42
CA THR A 155 -27.68 -19.02 16.13
C THR A 155 -28.17 -17.87 15.25
N ASP A 156 -28.42 -18.14 13.99
CA ASP A 156 -28.87 -17.15 12.99
C ASP A 156 -30.12 -16.37 13.44
N ALA A 157 -31.04 -17.04 14.16
CA ALA A 157 -32.27 -16.42 14.67
C ALA A 157 -32.03 -15.25 15.64
N GLN A 158 -30.93 -15.27 16.39
CA GLN A 158 -30.59 -14.24 17.37
C GLN A 158 -29.79 -13.08 16.76
N LEU A 159 -29.28 -13.22 15.53
CA LEU A 159 -28.58 -12.13 14.85
C LEU A 159 -29.50 -10.92 14.55
N HIS A 160 -30.79 -11.15 14.41
CA HIS A 160 -31.76 -10.06 14.25
C HIS A 160 -31.79 -9.14 15.49
N GLU A 161 -31.61 -9.70 16.70
CA GLU A 161 -31.49 -8.92 17.93
C GLU A 161 -30.20 -8.11 17.94
N VAL A 162 -29.04 -8.73 17.53
CA VAL A 162 -27.77 -8.04 17.38
C VAL A 162 -27.87 -6.90 16.37
N ALA A 163 -28.57 -7.10 15.26
CA ALA A 163 -28.77 -6.12 14.21
C ALA A 163 -29.52 -4.85 14.67
N THR A 164 -30.22 -4.91 15.82
CA THR A 164 -30.86 -3.73 16.43
C THR A 164 -29.85 -2.79 17.10
N LEU A 165 -28.62 -3.23 17.34
CA LEU A 165 -27.53 -2.43 17.90
C LEU A 165 -26.82 -1.63 16.78
N TYR A 166 -27.55 -0.79 16.09
CA TYR A 166 -27.12 -0.10 14.88
C TYR A 166 -25.99 0.92 15.08
N ALA A 167 -25.62 1.23 16.32
CA ALA A 167 -24.58 2.19 16.65
C ALA A 167 -23.19 1.54 16.83
N LEU A 168 -23.08 0.22 16.67
CA LEU A 168 -21.83 -0.50 16.86
C LEU A 168 -20.75 -0.07 15.89
N ASP A 169 -19.56 0.20 16.44
CA ASP A 169 -18.32 0.34 15.72
C ASP A 169 -17.55 -1.00 15.74
N HIS A 170 -17.63 -1.76 16.84
CA HIS A 170 -16.94 -3.04 17.03
C HIS A 170 -17.92 -4.13 17.49
N LEU A 171 -17.89 -5.28 16.79
CA LEU A 171 -18.71 -6.44 17.11
C LEU A 171 -17.88 -7.72 17.10
N SER A 172 -17.89 -8.46 18.22
CA SER A 172 -17.32 -9.81 18.28
C SER A 172 -18.42 -10.84 18.51
N LEU A 173 -18.44 -11.84 17.61
CA LEU A 173 -19.38 -12.98 17.60
C LEU A 173 -18.63 -14.32 17.54
N ARG A 174 -17.41 -14.34 18.03
CA ARG A 174 -16.49 -15.46 17.94
C ARG A 174 -17.03 -16.71 18.60
N ASN A 175 -16.71 -17.89 18.03
CA ASN A 175 -17.04 -19.22 18.57
C ASN A 175 -18.54 -19.40 18.87
N ASN A 176 -19.40 -19.01 17.93
CA ASN A 176 -20.84 -19.25 17.98
C ASN A 176 -21.27 -20.35 16.98
N LYS A 177 -22.53 -20.41 16.62
CA LYS A 177 -23.09 -21.42 15.70
C LYS A 177 -23.74 -20.78 14.47
N LEU A 178 -23.16 -19.67 14.02
CA LEU A 178 -23.70 -18.88 12.93
C LEU A 178 -23.43 -19.55 11.59
N THR A 179 -24.45 -19.61 10.76
CA THR A 179 -24.38 -20.12 9.38
C THR A 179 -24.84 -19.06 8.37
N ASP A 180 -25.90 -18.32 8.70
CA ASP A 180 -26.43 -17.20 7.91
C ASP A 180 -26.22 -15.89 8.67
N ILE A 181 -25.48 -14.99 8.07
CA ILE A 181 -25.13 -13.69 8.63
C ILE A 181 -25.82 -12.51 7.90
N SER A 182 -26.89 -12.79 7.15
CA SER A 182 -27.63 -11.80 6.36
C SER A 182 -28.13 -10.61 7.20
N ALA A 183 -28.53 -10.86 8.45
CA ALA A 183 -28.96 -9.82 9.38
C ALA A 183 -27.89 -8.75 9.66
N LEU A 184 -26.59 -9.10 9.60
CA LEU A 184 -25.49 -8.17 9.83
C LEU A 184 -25.35 -7.10 8.75
N SER A 185 -25.95 -7.31 7.57
CA SER A 185 -25.90 -6.35 6.45
C SER A 185 -26.41 -4.96 6.80
N THR A 186 -27.24 -4.84 7.85
CA THR A 186 -27.80 -3.57 8.34
C THR A 186 -26.82 -2.77 9.20
N LEU A 187 -25.76 -3.39 9.72
CA LEU A 187 -24.78 -2.79 10.61
C LEU A 187 -23.65 -2.08 9.84
N GLY A 188 -23.97 -1.27 8.86
CA GLY A 188 -22.99 -0.62 7.99
C GLY A 188 -22.08 0.42 8.67
N GLY A 189 -22.22 0.66 9.96
CA GLY A 189 -21.33 1.51 10.77
C GLY A 189 -20.17 0.75 11.39
N LEU A 190 -20.12 -0.58 11.25
CA LEU A 190 -19.03 -1.38 11.83
C LEU A 190 -17.69 -1.06 11.17
N ASP A 191 -16.69 -0.88 12.02
CA ASP A 191 -15.29 -0.71 11.70
C ASP A 191 -14.53 -2.04 11.88
N GLU A 192 -14.88 -2.79 12.93
CA GLU A 192 -14.29 -4.10 13.25
C GLU A 192 -15.36 -5.18 13.48
N LEU A 193 -15.16 -6.35 12.88
CA LEU A 193 -16.06 -7.50 12.99
C LEU A 193 -15.28 -8.80 13.15
N ASP A 194 -15.48 -9.49 14.27
CA ASP A 194 -14.96 -10.84 14.48
C ASP A 194 -16.07 -11.88 14.39
N LEU A 195 -16.00 -12.75 13.37
CA LEU A 195 -16.90 -13.87 13.12
C LEU A 195 -16.16 -15.22 13.20
N SER A 196 -14.97 -15.23 13.77
CA SER A 196 -14.12 -16.44 13.81
C SER A 196 -14.78 -17.62 14.54
N GLY A 197 -14.44 -18.85 14.12
CA GLY A 197 -14.91 -20.06 14.78
C GLY A 197 -16.42 -20.29 14.68
N ASN A 198 -17.04 -19.91 13.58
CA ASN A 198 -18.45 -20.17 13.28
C ASN A 198 -18.60 -21.24 12.18
N GLN A 199 -19.78 -21.34 11.57
CA GLN A 199 -20.10 -22.31 10.51
C GLN A 199 -20.51 -21.60 9.21
N ILE A 200 -19.97 -20.40 9.00
CA ILE A 200 -20.31 -19.51 7.87
C ILE A 200 -19.70 -20.07 6.59
N ARG A 201 -20.51 -20.14 5.51
CA ARG A 201 -20.08 -20.51 4.16
C ARG A 201 -20.23 -19.39 3.15
N ASN A 202 -21.18 -18.49 3.37
CA ASN A 202 -21.47 -17.36 2.47
C ASN A 202 -21.20 -16.05 3.21
N VAL A 203 -20.41 -15.17 2.57
CA VAL A 203 -19.99 -13.88 3.11
C VAL A 203 -20.58 -12.69 2.35
N ASP A 204 -21.49 -12.91 1.40
CA ASP A 204 -22.05 -11.85 0.56
C ASP A 204 -22.72 -10.74 1.36
N ALA A 205 -23.33 -11.06 2.50
CA ALA A 205 -23.95 -10.07 3.36
C ALA A 205 -22.98 -9.01 3.88
N LEU A 206 -21.70 -9.34 4.01
CA LEU A 206 -20.65 -8.44 4.49
C LEU A 206 -20.32 -7.34 3.48
N THR A 207 -20.62 -7.54 2.19
CA THR A 207 -20.38 -6.54 1.13
C THR A 207 -21.12 -5.22 1.37
N GLU A 208 -22.10 -5.26 2.24
CA GLU A 208 -22.92 -4.12 2.63
C GLU A 208 -22.30 -3.28 3.74
N ILE A 209 -21.32 -3.82 4.44
CA ILE A 209 -20.63 -3.15 5.55
C ILE A 209 -19.33 -2.54 5.02
N ARG A 210 -19.47 -1.57 4.14
CA ARG A 210 -18.33 -0.97 3.41
C ARG A 210 -17.37 -0.18 4.29
N GLY A 211 -17.75 0.10 5.53
CA GLY A 211 -16.92 0.77 6.53
C GLY A 211 -15.86 -0.13 7.16
N LEU A 212 -15.97 -1.46 7.03
CA LEU A 212 -15.10 -2.40 7.70
C LEU A 212 -13.62 -2.15 7.37
N ARG A 213 -12.83 -2.05 8.42
CA ARG A 213 -11.36 -1.99 8.39
C ARG A 213 -10.72 -3.28 8.86
N SER A 214 -11.35 -3.97 9.81
CA SER A 214 -10.86 -5.25 10.32
C SER A 214 -11.97 -6.30 10.27
N LEU A 215 -11.69 -7.44 9.63
CA LEU A 215 -12.61 -8.57 9.49
C LEU A 215 -11.91 -9.88 9.79
N ASN A 216 -12.39 -10.58 10.82
CA ASN A 216 -11.90 -11.91 11.17
C ASN A 216 -12.93 -12.98 10.82
N LEU A 217 -12.61 -13.82 9.85
CA LEU A 217 -13.42 -14.95 9.37
C LEU A 217 -12.76 -16.31 9.65
N SER A 218 -11.69 -16.33 10.43
CA SER A 218 -10.90 -17.56 10.66
C SER A 218 -11.75 -18.70 11.23
N GLY A 219 -11.37 -19.94 10.87
CA GLY A 219 -12.04 -21.13 11.36
C GLY A 219 -13.50 -21.29 10.91
N ASN A 220 -13.87 -20.71 9.76
CA ASN A 220 -15.16 -20.92 9.09
C ASN A 220 -14.99 -21.76 7.81
N PRO A 221 -15.97 -22.59 7.43
CA PRO A 221 -15.90 -23.39 6.19
C PRO A 221 -16.25 -22.55 4.93
N ILE A 222 -15.55 -21.43 4.75
CA ILE A 222 -15.71 -20.53 3.62
C ILE A 222 -14.83 -21.03 2.47
N ALA A 223 -15.43 -21.31 1.31
CA ALA A 223 -14.70 -21.73 0.10
C ALA A 223 -14.58 -20.59 -0.93
N ASP A 224 -15.48 -19.61 -0.92
CA ASP A 224 -15.47 -18.45 -1.81
C ASP A 224 -15.59 -17.16 -1.00
N CYS A 225 -14.62 -16.28 -1.17
CA CYS A 225 -14.59 -14.94 -0.56
C CYS A 225 -14.47 -13.82 -1.61
N SER A 226 -14.69 -14.13 -2.89
CA SER A 226 -14.51 -13.19 -4.02
C SER A 226 -15.39 -11.93 -3.89
N SER A 227 -16.57 -12.05 -3.28
CA SER A 227 -17.47 -10.93 -3.03
C SER A 227 -16.87 -9.86 -2.11
N LEU A 228 -15.91 -10.22 -1.24
CA LEU A 228 -15.24 -9.28 -0.33
C LEU A 228 -14.36 -8.24 -1.05
N SER A 229 -14.07 -8.45 -2.33
CA SER A 229 -13.26 -7.50 -3.16
C SER A 229 -13.82 -6.08 -3.23
N VAL A 230 -15.10 -5.89 -2.88
CA VAL A 230 -15.74 -4.56 -2.82
C VAL A 230 -15.46 -3.79 -1.51
N LEU A 231 -14.89 -4.46 -0.51
CA LEU A 231 -14.60 -3.87 0.81
C LEU A 231 -13.23 -3.16 0.79
N THR A 232 -13.11 -2.13 -0.02
CA THR A 232 -11.84 -1.43 -0.28
C THR A 232 -11.27 -0.68 0.93
N ASN A 233 -12.04 -0.55 2.03
CA ASN A 233 -11.57 0.03 3.28
C ASN A 233 -10.91 -0.99 4.23
N LEU A 234 -10.94 -2.29 3.89
CA LEU A 234 -10.30 -3.30 4.71
C LEU A 234 -8.79 -3.08 4.79
N SER A 235 -8.30 -2.97 6.01
CA SER A 235 -6.87 -3.00 6.33
C SER A 235 -6.42 -4.40 6.72
N VAL A 236 -7.27 -5.18 7.41
CA VAL A 236 -6.96 -6.53 7.88
C VAL A 236 -8.11 -7.48 7.57
N LEU A 237 -7.78 -8.63 6.99
CA LEU A 237 -8.70 -9.75 6.76
C LEU A 237 -8.04 -11.06 7.21
N ASN A 238 -8.64 -11.74 8.16
CA ASN A 238 -8.15 -13.03 8.62
C ASN A 238 -9.00 -14.18 8.05
N LEU A 239 -8.39 -15.01 7.21
CA LEU A 239 -8.95 -16.20 6.56
C LEU A 239 -8.26 -17.49 7.02
N THR A 240 -7.50 -17.48 8.12
CA THR A 240 -6.82 -18.70 8.62
C THR A 240 -7.82 -19.80 8.93
N GLY A 241 -7.52 -21.03 8.53
CA GLY A 241 -8.41 -22.18 8.78
C GLY A 241 -9.74 -22.13 8.02
N THR A 242 -9.82 -21.40 6.92
CA THR A 242 -10.94 -21.45 5.95
C THR A 242 -10.64 -22.45 4.81
N GLU A 243 -11.62 -22.71 3.96
CA GLU A 243 -11.50 -23.58 2.78
C GLU A 243 -11.21 -22.80 1.48
N VAL A 244 -10.79 -21.52 1.59
CA VAL A 244 -10.56 -20.65 0.44
C VAL A 244 -9.31 -21.09 -0.32
N SER A 245 -9.41 -21.19 -1.65
CA SER A 245 -8.29 -21.59 -2.50
C SER A 245 -7.21 -20.49 -2.59
N GLU A 246 -5.96 -20.87 -2.82
CA GLU A 246 -4.84 -19.95 -3.00
C GLU A 246 -5.08 -18.94 -4.16
N ASP A 247 -5.66 -19.41 -5.28
CA ASP A 247 -5.98 -18.53 -6.40
C ASP A 247 -7.03 -17.46 -6.02
N SER A 248 -8.03 -17.84 -5.20
CA SER A 248 -9.03 -16.89 -4.69
C SER A 248 -8.42 -15.86 -3.73
N VAL A 249 -7.50 -16.29 -2.87
CA VAL A 249 -6.76 -15.40 -1.96
C VAL A 249 -5.89 -14.42 -2.75
N ARG A 250 -5.20 -14.89 -3.79
CA ARG A 250 -4.37 -14.05 -4.66
C ARG A 250 -5.21 -13.01 -5.40
N ALA A 251 -6.33 -13.42 -6.00
CA ALA A 251 -7.23 -12.52 -6.68
C ALA A 251 -7.82 -11.45 -5.73
N LEU A 252 -8.09 -11.83 -4.47
CA LEU A 252 -8.56 -10.91 -3.45
C LEU A 252 -7.47 -9.93 -3.02
N ALA A 253 -6.22 -10.40 -2.88
CA ALA A 253 -5.08 -9.53 -2.55
C ALA A 253 -4.81 -8.50 -3.67
N GLU A 254 -4.95 -8.89 -4.95
CA GLU A 254 -4.85 -7.98 -6.08
C GLU A 254 -5.97 -6.93 -6.06
N ALA A 255 -7.19 -7.31 -5.65
CA ALA A 255 -8.33 -6.39 -5.55
C ALA A 255 -8.25 -5.46 -4.33
N LEU A 256 -7.58 -5.88 -3.25
CA LEU A 256 -7.45 -5.18 -1.98
C LEU A 256 -5.97 -4.95 -1.61
N PRO A 257 -5.20 -4.20 -2.38
CA PRO A 257 -3.75 -4.06 -2.18
C PRO A 257 -3.38 -3.37 -0.86
N GLN A 258 -4.31 -2.65 -0.23
CA GLN A 258 -4.13 -1.99 1.07
C GLN A 258 -4.43 -2.92 2.26
N CYS A 259 -4.95 -4.12 2.02
CA CYS A 259 -5.39 -5.07 3.03
C CYS A 259 -4.31 -6.12 3.30
N ALA A 260 -3.97 -6.36 4.57
CA ALA A 260 -3.24 -7.55 4.96
C ALA A 260 -4.20 -8.73 5.07
N ILE A 261 -4.00 -9.75 4.24
CA ILE A 261 -4.82 -10.96 4.23
C ILE A 261 -4.03 -12.08 4.89
N ARG A 262 -4.46 -12.50 6.09
CA ARG A 262 -3.87 -13.61 6.84
C ARG A 262 -4.47 -14.94 6.39
N VAL A 263 -3.62 -15.91 6.11
CA VAL A 263 -4.00 -17.27 5.69
C VAL A 263 -3.13 -18.30 6.39
N THR A 264 -3.53 -19.56 6.35
CA THR A 264 -2.69 -20.69 6.75
C THR A 264 -2.34 -21.51 5.51
N THR A 265 -1.05 -21.72 5.27
CA THR A 265 -0.53 -22.56 4.20
C THR A 265 0.45 -23.57 4.80
N ASP A 266 0.30 -24.86 4.50
CA ASP A 266 1.21 -25.92 4.95
C ASP A 266 1.58 -25.85 6.46
N ASP A 267 0.58 -25.58 7.32
CA ASP A 267 0.70 -25.38 8.78
C ASP A 267 1.46 -24.10 9.23
N GLU A 268 1.79 -23.17 8.31
CA GLU A 268 2.38 -21.87 8.65
C GLU A 268 1.38 -20.73 8.44
N GLU A 269 1.42 -19.74 9.35
CA GLU A 269 0.65 -18.51 9.19
C GLU A 269 1.40 -17.52 8.31
N GLU A 270 0.74 -17.13 7.23
CA GLU A 270 1.27 -16.16 6.27
C GLU A 270 0.32 -14.97 6.11
N ILE A 271 0.89 -13.83 5.74
CA ILE A 271 0.16 -12.58 5.48
C ILE A 271 0.51 -12.11 4.08
N LEU A 272 -0.51 -11.96 3.23
CA LEU A 272 -0.38 -11.29 1.93
C LEU A 272 -0.67 -9.80 2.14
N TYR A 273 0.31 -8.96 1.79
CA TYR A 273 0.17 -7.50 1.90
C TYR A 273 1.01 -6.79 0.84
N GLY A 274 0.43 -5.79 0.18
CA GLY A 274 1.07 -5.08 -0.92
C GLY A 274 1.49 -6.03 -2.06
N ASN A 275 0.64 -7.03 -2.38
CA ASN A 275 0.89 -8.10 -3.35
C ASN A 275 2.14 -8.96 -3.05
N ARG A 276 2.59 -9.00 -1.82
CA ARG A 276 3.71 -9.82 -1.33
C ARG A 276 3.26 -10.72 -0.20
N ARG A 277 4.00 -11.82 0.00
CA ARG A 277 3.72 -12.82 1.03
C ARG A 277 4.79 -12.75 2.11
N PHE A 278 4.37 -12.73 3.36
CA PHE A 278 5.24 -12.65 4.52
C PHE A 278 4.82 -13.69 5.56
N ARG A 279 5.76 -14.15 6.35
CA ARG A 279 5.44 -14.90 7.57
C ARG A 279 4.82 -13.95 8.60
N ALA A 280 3.93 -14.45 9.43
CA ALA A 280 3.30 -13.63 10.49
C ALA A 280 4.32 -13.11 11.54
N ASP A 281 5.45 -13.82 11.72
CA ASP A 281 6.55 -13.46 12.62
C ASP A 281 7.72 -12.74 11.92
N ALA A 282 7.51 -12.21 10.71
CA ALA A 282 8.54 -11.56 9.93
C ALA A 282 9.18 -10.39 10.71
N THR A 283 10.50 -10.36 10.72
CA THR A 283 11.30 -9.26 11.30
C THR A 283 11.70 -8.20 10.29
N GLU A 284 11.54 -8.50 9.01
CA GLU A 284 11.88 -7.63 7.88
C GLU A 284 10.71 -7.60 6.90
N LEU A 285 10.27 -6.40 6.53
CA LEU A 285 9.23 -6.19 5.52
C LEU A 285 9.74 -5.25 4.45
N ASN A 286 9.72 -5.72 3.21
CA ASN A 286 9.97 -4.88 2.05
C ASN A 286 8.65 -4.67 1.28
N LEU A 287 8.11 -3.47 1.40
CA LEU A 287 6.87 -3.01 0.76
C LEU A 287 7.14 -1.81 -0.17
N HIS A 288 8.38 -1.75 -0.72
CA HIS A 288 8.77 -0.75 -1.70
C HIS A 288 7.88 -0.81 -2.95
N GLU A 289 7.40 0.36 -3.40
CA GLU A 289 6.66 0.52 -4.65
C GLU A 289 5.44 -0.43 -4.79
N THR A 290 4.66 -0.54 -3.70
CA THR A 290 3.46 -1.38 -3.69
C THR A 290 2.16 -0.57 -3.83
N GLY A 291 2.26 0.76 -4.02
CA GLY A 291 1.11 1.65 -4.17
C GLY A 291 0.30 1.86 -2.88
N LEU A 292 0.93 1.64 -1.72
CA LEU A 292 0.26 1.79 -0.43
C LEU A 292 -0.01 3.27 -0.12
N ARG A 293 -1.24 3.55 0.31
CA ARG A 293 -1.69 4.82 0.89
C ARG A 293 -2.00 4.67 2.37
N GLU A 294 -2.69 3.58 2.70
CA GLU A 294 -3.07 3.22 4.05
C GLU A 294 -2.17 2.09 4.55
N ILE A 295 -1.61 2.24 5.73
CA ILE A 295 -0.70 1.27 6.32
C ILE A 295 -1.20 0.68 7.65
N GLY A 296 -2.52 0.74 7.90
CA GLY A 296 -3.15 0.18 9.10
C GLY A 296 -2.82 -1.30 9.32
N ALA A 297 -2.72 -2.04 8.23
CA ALA A 297 -2.34 -3.46 8.22
C ALA A 297 -0.97 -3.76 8.85
N LEU A 298 -0.05 -2.80 8.94
CA LEU A 298 1.25 -3.00 9.57
C LEU A 298 1.17 -3.30 11.06
N GLU A 299 0.05 -3.00 11.73
CA GLU A 299 -0.18 -3.36 13.14
C GLU A 299 -0.13 -4.89 13.37
N GLU A 300 -0.33 -5.70 12.33
CA GLU A 300 -0.23 -7.17 12.36
C GLU A 300 1.21 -7.69 12.49
N PHE A 301 2.22 -6.87 12.19
CA PHE A 301 3.61 -7.25 12.11
C PHE A 301 4.42 -6.74 13.31
N THR A 302 4.10 -7.20 14.51
CA THR A 302 4.68 -6.70 15.78
C THR A 302 6.16 -7.03 15.99
N GLU A 303 6.71 -7.99 15.23
CA GLU A 303 8.10 -8.43 15.33
C GLU A 303 9.06 -7.66 14.41
N VAL A 304 8.51 -6.78 13.55
CA VAL A 304 9.27 -6.06 12.52
C VAL A 304 10.34 -5.15 13.14
N ARG A 305 11.56 -5.29 12.62
CA ARG A 305 12.74 -4.46 12.92
C ARG A 305 13.19 -3.62 11.74
N LEU A 306 13.09 -4.19 10.52
CA LEU A 306 13.47 -3.52 9.29
C LEU A 306 12.23 -3.36 8.42
N LEU A 307 11.88 -2.12 8.10
CA LEU A 307 10.68 -1.80 7.33
C LEU A 307 11.02 -0.86 6.18
N ASN A 308 10.79 -1.33 4.97
CA ASN A 308 10.90 -0.52 3.77
C ASN A 308 9.50 -0.24 3.19
N LEU A 309 9.13 1.02 3.21
CA LEU A 309 7.88 1.58 2.67
C LEU A 309 8.16 2.61 1.57
N SER A 310 9.37 2.64 1.01
CA SER A 310 9.74 3.67 0.04
C SER A 310 8.93 3.60 -1.26
N ASN A 311 8.78 4.74 -1.94
CA ASN A 311 8.07 4.90 -3.20
C ASN A 311 6.62 4.41 -3.14
N ASN A 312 5.89 4.84 -2.12
CA ASN A 312 4.46 4.65 -1.97
C ASN A 312 3.74 6.02 -1.93
N GLU A 313 2.48 6.06 -1.55
CA GLU A 313 1.67 7.28 -1.44
C GLU A 313 1.24 7.52 0.02
N ILE A 314 2.13 7.18 0.97
CA ILE A 314 1.84 7.19 2.41
C ILE A 314 1.95 8.62 2.96
N SER A 315 0.94 9.04 3.72
CA SER A 315 0.94 10.32 4.45
C SER A 315 0.71 10.17 5.94
N ASP A 316 -0.03 9.15 6.37
CA ASP A 316 -0.35 8.88 7.77
C ASP A 316 0.54 7.79 8.37
N LEU A 317 1.35 8.17 9.37
CA LEU A 317 2.28 7.27 10.05
C LEU A 317 1.76 6.73 11.39
N ARG A 318 0.53 7.06 11.80
CA ARG A 318 -0.04 6.61 13.08
C ARG A 318 0.00 5.10 13.29
N PRO A 319 -0.23 4.24 12.27
CA PRO A 319 -0.13 2.80 12.43
C PRO A 319 1.25 2.30 12.86
N LEU A 320 2.33 3.05 12.56
CA LEU A 320 3.68 2.68 12.95
C LEU A 320 3.95 2.82 14.45
N MET A 321 3.11 3.56 15.19
CA MET A 321 3.30 3.82 16.63
C MET A 321 3.40 2.55 17.48
N ARG A 322 2.83 1.44 17.02
CA ARG A 322 2.83 0.15 17.73
C ARG A 322 4.06 -0.71 17.45
N LEU A 323 4.84 -0.40 16.43
CA LEU A 323 6.00 -1.18 16.01
C LEU A 323 7.24 -0.87 16.87
N SER A 324 7.15 -1.13 18.18
CA SER A 324 8.16 -0.76 19.16
C SER A 324 9.54 -1.43 18.96
N LYS A 325 9.61 -2.50 18.16
CA LYS A 325 10.86 -3.21 17.82
C LYS A 325 11.58 -2.61 16.61
N LEU A 326 10.99 -1.63 15.94
CA LEU A 326 11.51 -1.06 14.69
C LEU A 326 12.86 -0.39 14.92
N GLU A 327 13.87 -0.80 14.17
CA GLU A 327 15.25 -0.34 14.21
C GLU A 327 15.61 0.50 12.98
N SER A 328 15.07 0.13 11.80
CA SER A 328 15.30 0.82 10.54
C SER A 328 13.98 1.03 9.80
N LEU A 329 13.74 2.26 9.37
CA LEU A 329 12.54 2.65 8.62
C LEU A 329 12.93 3.46 7.39
N ASN A 330 12.52 2.96 6.22
CA ASN A 330 12.62 3.71 4.97
C ASN A 330 11.22 4.13 4.49
N LEU A 331 11.02 5.43 4.42
CA LEU A 331 9.81 6.11 3.91
C LEU A 331 10.13 7.01 2.71
N ALA A 332 11.28 6.85 2.06
CA ALA A 332 11.69 7.67 0.93
C ALA A 332 10.63 7.70 -0.18
N GLY A 333 10.39 8.86 -0.79
CA GLY A 333 9.47 8.97 -1.92
C GLY A 333 8.00 8.72 -1.56
N ASN A 334 7.54 9.32 -0.46
CA ASN A 334 6.15 9.28 -0.02
C ASN A 334 5.56 10.70 0.12
N GLU A 335 4.40 10.83 0.74
CA GLU A 335 3.70 12.11 0.98
C GLU A 335 3.72 12.50 2.47
N VAL A 336 4.74 12.07 3.22
CA VAL A 336 4.85 12.28 4.66
C VAL A 336 5.20 13.74 4.97
N SER A 337 4.42 14.37 5.83
CA SER A 337 4.68 15.72 6.36
C SER A 337 4.78 15.76 7.88
N ASP A 338 4.16 14.82 8.58
CA ASP A 338 4.11 14.73 10.04
C ASP A 338 4.89 13.53 10.56
N LEU A 339 5.99 13.78 11.25
CA LEU A 339 6.86 12.76 11.85
C LEU A 339 6.54 12.47 13.33
N ARG A 340 5.55 13.15 13.92
CA ARG A 340 5.18 12.97 15.35
C ARG A 340 4.82 11.53 15.72
N PRO A 341 4.14 10.73 14.86
CA PRO A 341 3.87 9.34 15.19
C PRO A 341 5.12 8.49 15.46
N LEU A 342 6.28 8.86 14.90
CA LEU A 342 7.52 8.12 15.08
C LEU A 342 8.22 8.42 16.42
N MET A 343 7.80 9.45 17.16
CA MET A 343 8.45 9.88 18.42
C MET A 343 8.45 8.79 19.50
N GLY A 344 7.52 7.84 19.43
CA GLY A 344 7.36 6.74 20.39
C GLY A 344 8.18 5.49 20.09
N LEU A 345 9.03 5.46 19.06
CA LEU A 345 9.79 4.29 18.62
C LEU A 345 11.19 4.27 19.27
N PRO A 346 11.39 3.51 20.37
CA PRO A 346 12.59 3.63 21.19
C PRO A 346 13.85 3.04 20.56
N ASN A 347 13.67 2.11 19.61
CA ASN A 347 14.77 1.36 19.00
C ASN A 347 15.15 1.89 17.60
N LEU A 348 14.45 2.91 17.10
CA LEU A 348 14.68 3.43 15.76
C LEU A 348 16.03 4.15 15.69
N THR A 349 16.98 3.53 14.98
CA THR A 349 18.35 4.04 14.80
C THR A 349 18.57 4.60 13.39
N LYS A 350 17.82 4.11 12.39
CA LYS A 350 17.92 4.54 11.00
C LYS A 350 16.57 4.99 10.47
N LEU A 351 16.52 6.21 9.93
CA LEU A 351 15.32 6.79 9.35
C LEU A 351 15.65 7.45 8.02
N ASP A 352 15.01 6.96 6.95
CA ASP A 352 15.01 7.64 5.66
C ASP A 352 13.60 8.17 5.38
N VAL A 353 13.48 9.48 5.29
CA VAL A 353 12.27 10.20 4.87
C VAL A 353 12.56 11.14 3.69
N SER A 354 13.56 10.79 2.89
CA SER A 354 13.93 11.57 1.71
C SER A 354 12.76 11.66 0.71
N ASN A 355 12.75 12.74 -0.09
CA ASN A 355 11.73 12.98 -1.11
C ASN A 355 10.29 12.87 -0.55
N ASN A 356 10.04 13.60 0.53
CA ASN A 356 8.75 13.72 1.19
C ASN A 356 8.30 15.19 1.31
N LEU A 357 7.33 15.48 2.14
CA LEU A 357 6.76 16.81 2.34
C LEU A 357 7.13 17.40 3.72
N VAL A 358 8.22 16.95 4.32
CA VAL A 358 8.67 17.40 5.64
C VAL A 358 9.18 18.84 5.54
N VAL A 359 8.69 19.71 6.42
CA VAL A 359 9.10 21.13 6.49
C VAL A 359 9.71 21.51 7.84
N ASP A 360 9.43 20.72 8.89
CA ASP A 360 9.85 20.97 10.27
C ASP A 360 10.47 19.71 10.88
N THR A 361 11.61 19.86 11.52
CA THR A 361 12.36 18.78 12.16
C THR A 361 12.23 18.75 13.70
N ALA A 362 11.41 19.65 14.29
CA ALA A 362 11.31 19.78 15.74
C ALA A 362 10.89 18.49 16.45
N SER A 363 9.97 17.72 15.84
CA SER A 363 9.52 16.42 16.36
C SER A 363 10.62 15.36 16.42
N LEU A 364 11.59 15.41 15.50
CA LEU A 364 12.73 14.50 15.48
C LEU A 364 13.56 14.55 16.77
N GLY A 365 13.57 15.69 17.47
CA GLY A 365 14.31 15.86 18.71
C GLY A 365 13.89 14.91 19.87
N ALA A 366 12.77 14.22 19.74
CA ALA A 366 12.35 13.17 20.68
C ALA A 366 12.93 11.79 20.32
N MET A 367 13.40 11.58 19.08
CA MET A 367 13.93 10.31 18.59
C MET A 367 15.42 10.16 18.90
N THR A 368 15.77 10.16 20.19
CA THR A 368 17.17 10.25 20.68
C THR A 368 18.03 9.03 20.36
N SER A 369 17.45 7.94 19.89
CA SER A 369 18.14 6.72 19.44
C SER A 369 18.70 6.83 18.01
N LEU A 370 18.26 7.81 17.20
CA LEU A 370 18.69 7.95 15.80
C LEU A 370 20.19 8.15 15.65
N GLU A 371 20.78 7.36 14.78
CA GLU A 371 22.18 7.38 14.37
C GLU A 371 22.33 7.81 12.90
N GLU A 372 21.37 7.42 12.05
CA GLU A 372 21.33 7.77 10.63
C GLU A 372 19.98 8.41 10.28
N LEU A 373 20.03 9.56 9.65
CA LEU A 373 18.85 10.32 9.25
C LEU A 373 19.02 10.89 7.84
N ASN A 374 18.13 10.50 6.96
CA ASN A 374 18.05 11.06 5.61
C ASN A 374 16.78 11.91 5.46
N LEU A 375 16.98 13.20 5.22
CA LEU A 375 15.94 14.21 4.99
C LEU A 375 16.03 14.81 3.57
N SER A 376 16.89 14.26 2.70
CA SER A 376 17.15 14.82 1.38
C SER A 376 15.86 15.00 0.56
N GLY A 377 15.85 15.96 -0.36
CA GLY A 377 14.70 16.22 -1.23
C GLY A 377 13.44 16.76 -0.53
N ASN A 378 13.49 17.05 0.78
CA ASN A 378 12.40 17.75 1.48
C ASN A 378 12.58 19.28 1.40
N ARG A 379 11.57 20.05 1.80
CA ARG A 379 11.65 21.53 1.82
C ARG A 379 11.73 22.05 3.25
N LEU A 380 12.91 21.93 3.84
CA LEU A 380 13.12 22.27 5.25
C LEU A 380 13.26 23.78 5.46
N ASN A 381 12.59 24.27 6.51
CA ASN A 381 12.65 25.67 6.93
C ASN A 381 13.54 25.88 8.18
N SER A 382 13.82 24.82 8.95
CA SER A 382 14.58 24.85 10.20
C SER A 382 15.14 23.47 10.48
N PHE A 383 16.22 23.40 11.26
CA PHE A 383 16.83 22.18 11.80
C PHE A 383 16.56 22.03 13.30
N SER A 384 15.64 22.80 13.84
CA SER A 384 15.26 22.77 15.26
C SER A 384 14.92 21.34 15.69
N GLY A 385 15.43 20.92 16.85
CA GLY A 385 15.25 19.57 17.37
C GLY A 385 16.40 18.63 17.07
N LEU A 386 17.10 18.78 15.93
CA LEU A 386 18.22 17.90 15.58
C LEU A 386 19.37 18.00 16.62
N GLU A 387 19.54 19.11 17.28
CA GLU A 387 20.54 19.31 18.35
C GLU A 387 20.32 18.40 19.58
N LYS A 388 19.14 17.77 19.67
CA LYS A 388 18.80 16.83 20.74
C LYS A 388 19.22 15.38 20.42
N LEU A 389 19.52 15.10 19.16
CA LEU A 389 19.90 13.78 18.66
C LEU A 389 21.36 13.47 19.02
N LYS A 390 21.60 13.01 20.25
CA LYS A 390 22.94 12.81 20.79
C LYS A 390 23.69 11.58 20.25
N ARG A 391 23.04 10.79 19.42
CA ARG A 391 23.62 9.61 18.76
C ARG A 391 23.73 9.78 17.25
N LEU A 392 23.25 10.91 16.69
CA LEU A 392 23.24 11.13 15.25
C LEU A 392 24.67 11.25 14.70
N ILE A 393 25.02 10.34 13.81
CA ILE A 393 26.34 10.22 13.18
C ILE A 393 26.29 10.65 11.71
N ASN A 394 25.23 10.23 11.01
CA ASN A 394 25.04 10.48 9.57
C ASN A 394 23.77 11.31 9.37
N LEU A 395 23.90 12.42 8.65
CA LEU A 395 22.76 13.29 8.30
C LEU A 395 22.85 13.67 6.83
N ASP A 396 21.77 13.36 6.07
CA ASP A 396 21.62 13.82 4.70
C ASP A 396 20.57 14.93 4.61
N LEU A 397 20.99 16.08 4.14
CA LEU A 397 20.19 17.28 3.89
C LEU A 397 20.32 17.76 2.43
N SER A 398 20.73 16.88 1.52
CA SER A 398 20.89 17.24 0.11
C SER A 398 19.53 17.61 -0.52
N GLY A 399 19.56 18.59 -1.41
CA GLY A 399 18.35 19.00 -2.14
C GLY A 399 17.20 19.54 -1.26
N THR A 400 17.48 19.99 -0.03
CA THR A 400 16.45 20.49 0.89
C THR A 400 16.14 21.98 0.74
N GLY A 401 16.88 22.69 -0.12
CA GLY A 401 16.70 24.11 -0.36
C GLY A 401 17.13 25.00 0.80
N VAL A 402 17.93 24.48 1.72
CA VAL A 402 18.43 25.24 2.87
C VAL A 402 19.37 26.36 2.45
N LYS A 403 19.42 27.41 3.28
CA LYS A 403 20.23 28.62 3.08
C LYS A 403 21.17 28.82 4.25
N ASP A 404 22.15 29.70 4.09
CA ASP A 404 23.15 30.06 5.10
C ASP A 404 22.56 30.32 6.49
N ALA A 405 21.40 30.98 6.55
CA ALA A 405 20.78 31.42 7.81
C ALA A 405 20.49 30.27 8.80
N VAL A 406 20.19 29.07 8.31
CA VAL A 406 19.81 27.94 9.15
C VAL A 406 20.99 27.01 9.48
N LEU A 407 22.15 27.14 8.82
CA LEU A 407 23.31 26.27 9.07
C LEU A 407 23.82 26.39 10.51
N SER A 408 23.65 27.53 11.17
CA SER A 408 24.05 27.70 12.56
C SER A 408 23.30 26.78 13.56
N GLU A 409 22.12 26.27 13.19
CA GLU A 409 21.39 25.31 14.01
C GLU A 409 22.13 23.96 14.09
N LEU A 410 22.90 23.60 13.06
CA LEU A 410 23.70 22.38 12.99
C LEU A 410 24.96 22.45 13.86
N TYR A 411 25.45 23.64 14.24
CA TYR A 411 26.69 23.80 15.02
C TYR A 411 26.71 23.02 16.34
N LYS A 412 25.54 22.70 16.89
CA LYS A 412 25.38 22.00 18.16
C LYS A 412 25.38 20.47 18.06
N ILE A 413 25.44 19.92 16.84
CA ILE A 413 25.35 18.48 16.61
C ILE A 413 26.77 17.92 16.46
N HIS A 414 27.54 17.96 17.54
CA HIS A 414 28.97 17.57 17.53
C HIS A 414 29.21 16.05 17.36
N THR A 415 28.14 15.26 17.33
CA THR A 415 28.21 13.81 17.09
C THR A 415 28.32 13.45 15.63
N LEU A 416 28.02 14.39 14.72
CA LEU A 416 28.06 14.15 13.28
C LEU A 416 29.48 13.79 12.81
N MET A 417 29.57 12.67 12.13
CA MET A 417 30.74 12.26 11.37
C MET A 417 30.58 12.55 9.88
N ARG A 418 29.32 12.58 9.41
CA ARG A 418 28.99 12.84 8.00
C ARG A 418 27.75 13.70 7.88
N LEU A 419 27.85 14.74 7.05
CA LEU A 419 26.77 15.66 6.72
C LEU A 419 26.77 15.91 5.21
N ASN A 420 25.68 15.54 4.56
CA ASN A 420 25.49 15.83 3.14
C ASN A 420 24.65 17.09 2.96
N LEU A 421 25.22 18.10 2.30
CA LEU A 421 24.59 19.38 1.95
C LEU A 421 24.57 19.62 0.44
N GLN A 422 24.80 18.59 -0.39
CA GLN A 422 24.78 18.71 -1.85
C GLN A 422 23.43 19.24 -2.34
N ASP A 423 23.40 19.78 -3.54
CA ASP A 423 22.18 20.27 -4.21
C ASP A 423 21.39 21.32 -3.43
N ASN A 424 22.10 22.11 -2.61
CA ASN A 424 21.57 23.27 -1.90
C ASN A 424 22.20 24.57 -2.47
N PRO A 425 21.68 25.11 -3.57
CA PRO A 425 22.31 26.25 -4.27
C PRO A 425 22.26 27.56 -3.47
N GLY A 426 21.52 27.59 -2.37
CA GLY A 426 21.44 28.72 -1.45
C GLY A 426 22.56 28.81 -0.42
N LEU A 427 23.53 27.88 -0.44
CA LEU A 427 24.67 27.84 0.50
C LEU A 427 25.89 28.56 -0.09
N SER A 428 26.47 29.45 0.70
CA SER A 428 27.73 30.09 0.35
C SER A 428 28.94 29.35 0.89
N ASP A 429 30.09 29.46 0.20
CA ASP A 429 31.37 28.92 0.65
C ASP A 429 31.76 29.40 2.05
N LYS A 430 31.40 30.64 2.39
CA LYS A 430 31.64 31.24 3.69
C LYS A 430 30.88 30.51 4.81
N ALA A 431 29.60 30.25 4.58
CA ALA A 431 28.76 29.58 5.58
C ALA A 431 29.18 28.11 5.75
N VAL A 432 29.50 27.41 4.68
CA VAL A 432 30.03 26.03 4.71
C VAL A 432 31.38 25.97 5.40
N SER A 433 32.29 26.93 5.16
CA SER A 433 33.59 27.02 5.83
C SER A 433 33.44 27.28 7.32
N ALA A 434 32.48 28.12 7.74
CA ALA A 434 32.17 28.33 9.15
C ALA A 434 31.67 27.03 9.81
N LEU A 435 30.75 26.30 9.13
CA LEU A 435 30.23 25.02 9.61
C LEU A 435 31.36 23.98 9.77
N LYS A 436 32.30 23.88 8.80
CA LYS A 436 33.49 23.02 8.89
C LYS A 436 34.39 23.35 10.08
N SER A 437 34.45 24.63 10.46
CA SER A 437 35.24 25.06 11.62
C SER A 437 34.62 24.64 12.95
N GLU A 438 33.27 24.62 13.01
CA GLU A 438 32.52 24.22 14.22
C GLU A 438 32.41 22.70 14.34
N LEU A 439 32.14 21.98 13.26
CA LEU A 439 32.01 20.51 13.23
C LEU A 439 33.35 19.86 12.85
N ARG A 440 34.36 20.08 13.65
CA ARG A 440 35.70 19.50 13.46
C ARG A 440 35.62 17.96 13.52
N GLY A 441 35.99 17.30 12.44
CA GLY A 441 35.94 15.83 12.35
C GLY A 441 34.69 15.31 11.61
N CYS A 442 33.74 16.20 11.25
CA CYS A 442 32.63 15.86 10.37
C CYS A 442 33.04 16.00 8.91
N THR A 443 32.81 14.99 8.11
CA THR A 443 32.92 15.07 6.65
C THR A 443 31.67 15.77 6.11
N ILE A 444 31.85 16.98 5.58
CA ILE A 444 30.76 17.80 5.02
C ILE A 444 30.85 17.78 3.50
N LEU A 445 29.80 17.25 2.86
CA LEU A 445 29.66 17.14 1.42
C LEU A 445 28.88 18.33 0.89
N THR A 446 29.36 18.92 -0.19
CA THR A 446 28.68 19.98 -0.91
C THR A 446 28.73 19.69 -2.41
N SER A 447 27.84 20.28 -3.22
CA SER A 447 27.90 20.18 -4.68
C SER A 447 29.29 20.59 -5.17
N ASP A 448 29.85 19.81 -6.08
CA ASP A 448 31.19 19.98 -6.69
C ASP A 448 32.39 19.39 -5.92
N LEU A 449 32.23 18.75 -4.76
CA LEU A 449 33.34 18.10 -4.07
C LEU A 449 33.35 16.58 -4.27
N VAL A 450 34.50 16.06 -4.71
CA VAL A 450 34.86 14.65 -4.67
C VAL A 450 35.38 14.36 -3.26
N TYR A 451 34.88 13.30 -2.61
CA TYR A 451 35.22 12.92 -1.25
C TYR A 451 35.51 11.43 -1.14
N GLU A 452 36.16 11.05 -0.06
CA GLU A 452 36.39 9.64 0.26
C GLU A 452 35.14 9.05 0.94
N VAL A 453 34.73 7.89 0.45
CA VAL A 453 33.63 7.07 0.98
C VAL A 453 34.22 5.81 1.57
N ASP A 454 33.85 5.46 2.76
CA ASP A 454 34.03 4.12 3.29
C ASP A 454 32.89 3.24 2.72
N PHE A 455 33.21 2.45 1.69
CA PHE A 455 32.30 1.53 1.06
C PHE A 455 32.65 0.10 1.47
N ALA A 456 31.77 -0.54 2.24
CA ALA A 456 31.96 -1.91 2.72
C ALA A 456 33.35 -2.16 3.37
N GLY A 457 33.87 -1.19 4.13
CA GLY A 457 35.19 -1.26 4.77
C GLY A 457 36.39 -0.87 3.88
N HIS A 458 36.13 -0.40 2.65
CA HIS A 458 37.14 0.07 1.72
C HIS A 458 36.99 1.56 1.43
N THR A 459 38.07 2.32 1.54
CA THR A 459 38.06 3.75 1.20
C THR A 459 38.12 3.92 -0.32
N VAL A 460 37.07 4.51 -0.91
CA VAL A 460 36.95 4.82 -2.33
C VAL A 460 36.55 6.28 -2.54
N ARG A 461 36.71 6.81 -3.75
CA ARG A 461 36.25 8.15 -4.08
C ARG A 461 34.77 8.12 -4.45
N SER A 462 33.99 9.11 -4.07
CA SER A 462 32.55 9.21 -4.37
C SER A 462 32.23 9.35 -5.87
N ASP A 463 33.20 9.74 -6.68
CA ASP A 463 33.08 9.89 -8.14
C ASP A 463 33.62 8.68 -8.93
N GLU A 464 34.01 7.59 -8.24
CA GLU A 464 34.42 6.35 -8.91
C GLU A 464 33.27 5.81 -9.77
N LYS A 465 33.64 5.42 -10.99
CA LYS A 465 32.71 4.83 -11.94
C LYS A 465 32.78 3.31 -11.94
N HIS A 466 33.90 2.75 -11.56
CA HIS A 466 34.17 1.32 -11.58
C HIS A 466 34.77 0.90 -10.24
N ILE A 467 34.08 0.03 -9.52
CA ILE A 467 34.53 -0.56 -8.26
C ILE A 467 34.52 -2.06 -8.37
N ALA A 468 35.61 -2.71 -7.93
CA ALA A 468 35.71 -4.16 -7.89
C ALA A 468 36.34 -4.60 -6.56
N PHE A 469 35.58 -5.33 -5.76
CA PHE A 469 36.01 -5.95 -4.50
C PHE A 469 35.63 -7.44 -4.47
N PRO A 470 36.10 -8.26 -5.43
CA PRO A 470 35.78 -9.68 -5.42
C PRO A 470 36.50 -10.39 -4.28
N ALA A 471 35.84 -11.33 -3.62
CA ALA A 471 36.38 -12.17 -2.55
C ALA A 471 36.98 -11.39 -1.36
N CYS A 472 36.41 -10.25 -0.99
CA CYS A 472 36.87 -9.41 0.09
C CYS A 472 36.17 -9.69 1.44
N GLY A 473 35.25 -10.67 1.51
CA GLY A 473 34.49 -11.02 2.70
C GLY A 473 33.42 -9.98 3.07
N ILE A 474 32.94 -9.23 2.10
CA ILE A 474 31.93 -8.19 2.30
C ILE A 474 30.60 -8.84 2.68
N THR A 475 29.96 -8.34 3.74
CA THR A 475 28.67 -8.79 4.22
C THR A 475 27.56 -7.74 4.06
N ASP A 476 27.94 -6.45 4.00
CA ASP A 476 27.02 -5.32 3.87
C ASP A 476 27.51 -4.34 2.79
N LEU A 477 26.61 -3.47 2.34
CA LEU A 477 26.84 -2.51 1.28
C LEU A 477 26.82 -1.06 1.79
N ASN A 478 27.27 -0.85 3.04
CA ASN A 478 27.35 0.48 3.63
C ASN A 478 28.21 1.42 2.77
N GLY A 479 27.73 2.63 2.52
CA GLY A 479 28.42 3.63 1.71
C GLY A 479 27.99 3.66 0.23
N LEU A 480 27.24 2.65 -0.25
CA LEU A 480 26.75 2.63 -1.65
C LEU A 480 25.80 3.80 -1.95
N ASP A 481 25.06 4.26 -0.94
CA ASP A 481 24.18 5.43 -0.99
C ASP A 481 24.88 6.75 -1.39
N ARG A 482 26.23 6.75 -1.36
CA ARG A 482 27.09 7.92 -1.64
C ARG A 482 27.82 7.85 -2.97
N MET A 483 27.68 6.76 -3.69
CA MET A 483 28.38 6.49 -4.94
C MET A 483 27.52 6.93 -6.13
N ASN A 484 27.41 8.26 -6.34
CA ASN A 484 26.47 8.84 -7.30
C ASN A 484 26.88 8.73 -8.78
N ARG A 485 28.13 8.33 -9.08
CA ARG A 485 28.64 8.20 -10.44
C ARG A 485 29.01 6.76 -10.83
N LEU A 486 28.72 5.78 -9.97
CA LEU A 486 29.08 4.40 -10.17
C LEU A 486 28.31 3.81 -11.37
N GLU A 487 29.06 3.29 -12.34
CA GLU A 487 28.56 2.67 -13.57
C GLU A 487 28.76 1.14 -13.56
N GLU A 488 29.82 0.66 -12.91
CA GLU A 488 30.16 -0.78 -12.82
C GLU A 488 30.57 -1.14 -11.41
N LEU A 489 30.03 -2.26 -10.90
CA LEU A 489 30.28 -2.75 -9.55
C LEU A 489 30.47 -4.28 -9.56
N ASP A 490 31.64 -4.75 -9.19
CA ASP A 490 31.95 -6.16 -8.97
C ASP A 490 32.14 -6.45 -7.49
N LEU A 491 31.21 -7.21 -6.93
CA LEU A 491 31.18 -7.71 -5.55
C LEU A 491 31.13 -9.24 -5.52
N SER A 492 31.63 -9.88 -6.55
CA SER A 492 31.60 -11.33 -6.69
C SER A 492 32.36 -12.04 -5.56
N LYS A 493 31.92 -13.26 -5.20
CA LYS A 493 32.55 -14.14 -4.20
C LYS A 493 32.68 -13.52 -2.81
N ASN A 494 31.65 -12.82 -2.34
CA ASN A 494 31.56 -12.26 -1.02
C ASN A 494 30.53 -13.01 -0.15
N GLU A 495 30.09 -12.43 0.94
CA GLU A 495 29.13 -13.02 1.88
C GLU A 495 27.84 -12.20 1.97
N ILE A 496 27.49 -11.48 0.88
CA ILE A 496 26.34 -10.59 0.82
C ILE A 496 25.05 -11.40 0.77
N SER A 497 24.11 -11.07 1.64
CA SER A 497 22.76 -11.66 1.64
C SER A 497 21.66 -10.62 1.52
N ASN A 498 21.92 -9.37 1.92
CA ASN A 498 20.96 -8.26 1.92
C ASN A 498 21.33 -7.24 0.83
N LEU A 499 20.36 -6.96 -0.06
CA LEU A 499 20.52 -6.04 -1.19
C LEU A 499 19.82 -4.68 -0.99
N TYR A 500 19.29 -4.42 0.20
CA TYR A 500 18.53 -3.21 0.51
C TYR A 500 19.25 -1.91 0.11
N ALA A 501 20.58 -1.87 0.22
CA ALA A 501 21.36 -0.69 -0.14
C ALA A 501 21.15 -0.25 -1.61
N PHE A 502 20.78 -1.17 -2.52
CA PHE A 502 20.50 -0.82 -3.91
C PHE A 502 19.21 -0.01 -4.09
N GLU A 503 18.25 -0.12 -3.17
CA GLU A 503 17.03 0.68 -3.23
C GLU A 503 17.27 2.16 -2.92
N ILE A 504 18.27 2.44 -2.08
CA ILE A 504 18.59 3.80 -1.61
C ILE A 504 19.87 4.35 -2.23
N CYS A 505 20.57 3.59 -3.07
CA CYS A 505 21.84 4.03 -3.64
C CYS A 505 21.67 5.23 -4.58
N ALA A 506 22.61 6.16 -4.50
CA ALA A 506 22.66 7.31 -5.40
C ALA A 506 23.00 6.90 -6.87
N CYS A 507 23.55 5.70 -7.07
CA CYS A 507 23.97 5.19 -8.37
C CYS A 507 22.87 4.47 -9.17
N ARG A 508 21.66 4.32 -8.66
CA ARG A 508 20.59 3.51 -9.28
C ARG A 508 20.24 3.89 -10.73
N GLU A 509 20.44 5.16 -11.09
CA GLU A 509 20.20 5.67 -12.44
C GLU A 509 21.44 5.61 -13.35
N ASN A 510 22.59 5.20 -12.81
CA ASN A 510 23.87 5.17 -13.52
C ASN A 510 24.48 3.77 -13.62
N LEU A 511 24.18 2.88 -12.66
CA LEU A 511 24.76 1.53 -12.59
C LEU A 511 24.27 0.67 -13.75
N ARG A 512 25.22 0.24 -14.59
CA ARG A 512 24.96 -0.54 -15.80
C ARG A 512 25.39 -2.00 -15.69
N VAL A 513 26.46 -2.24 -14.95
CA VAL A 513 27.03 -3.59 -14.79
C VAL A 513 27.16 -3.91 -13.31
N LEU A 514 26.57 -5.03 -12.89
CA LEU A 514 26.61 -5.49 -11.52
C LEU A 514 26.92 -6.98 -11.45
N ASP A 515 28.04 -7.32 -10.80
CA ASP A 515 28.40 -8.70 -10.50
C ASP A 515 28.27 -8.98 -8.99
N LEU A 516 27.34 -9.86 -8.67
CA LEU A 516 27.04 -10.37 -7.32
C LEU A 516 27.20 -11.90 -7.26
N SER A 517 27.90 -12.50 -8.22
CA SER A 517 28.07 -13.95 -8.26
C SER A 517 28.82 -14.50 -7.04
N GLY A 518 28.51 -15.72 -6.62
CA GLY A 518 29.18 -16.37 -5.49
C GLY A 518 28.91 -15.70 -4.15
N ASN A 519 27.69 -15.29 -3.89
CA ASN A 519 27.24 -14.68 -2.65
C ASN A 519 26.19 -15.54 -1.91
N ARG A 520 25.47 -14.98 -0.96
CA ARG A 520 24.40 -15.67 -0.19
C ARG A 520 23.02 -15.05 -0.40
N ILE A 521 22.77 -14.54 -1.62
CA ILE A 521 21.55 -13.81 -1.95
C ILE A 521 20.42 -14.80 -2.17
N SER A 522 19.30 -14.59 -1.48
CA SER A 522 18.04 -15.32 -1.68
C SER A 522 16.89 -14.41 -2.13
N ASP A 523 16.93 -13.12 -1.79
CA ASP A 523 15.94 -12.11 -2.20
C ASP A 523 16.56 -11.09 -3.14
N THR A 524 15.91 -10.89 -4.29
CA THR A 524 16.41 -10.00 -5.37
C THR A 524 15.55 -8.76 -5.58
N ILE A 525 14.50 -8.56 -4.76
CA ILE A 525 13.50 -7.51 -4.95
C ILE A 525 14.12 -6.10 -5.00
N SER A 526 15.13 -5.84 -4.17
CA SER A 526 15.81 -4.53 -4.09
C SER A 526 16.53 -4.13 -5.38
N LEU A 527 16.85 -5.11 -6.25
CA LEU A 527 17.48 -4.82 -7.54
C LEU A 527 16.54 -4.15 -8.53
N ALA A 528 15.23 -4.24 -8.32
CA ALA A 528 14.22 -3.55 -9.15
C ALA A 528 14.40 -2.02 -9.20
N ALA A 529 15.10 -1.44 -8.21
CA ALA A 529 15.41 -0.01 -8.17
C ALA A 529 16.48 0.43 -9.20
N LEU A 530 17.25 -0.52 -9.79
CA LEU A 530 18.35 -0.23 -10.69
C LEU A 530 17.85 -0.04 -12.13
N SER A 531 17.31 1.14 -12.42
CA SER A 531 16.63 1.44 -13.70
C SER A 531 17.55 1.52 -14.94
N ALA A 532 18.88 1.62 -14.75
CA ALA A 532 19.86 1.71 -15.83
C ALA A 532 20.63 0.39 -16.07
N LEU A 533 20.33 -0.68 -15.31
CA LEU A 533 21.12 -1.90 -15.30
C LEU A 533 20.98 -2.67 -16.64
N GLU A 534 22.12 -2.96 -17.25
CA GLU A 534 22.21 -3.66 -18.53
C GLU A 534 22.74 -5.10 -18.38
N GLU A 535 23.65 -5.32 -17.42
CA GLU A 535 24.27 -6.62 -17.17
C GLU A 535 24.22 -6.95 -15.68
N LEU A 536 23.68 -8.12 -15.36
CA LEU A 536 23.53 -8.60 -13.99
C LEU A 536 24.02 -10.04 -13.90
N ASN A 537 25.00 -10.27 -13.03
CA ASN A 537 25.48 -11.60 -12.70
C ASN A 537 25.10 -11.96 -11.26
N LEU A 538 24.25 -12.96 -11.11
CA LEU A 538 23.78 -13.52 -9.84
C LEU A 538 24.09 -15.02 -9.72
N SER A 539 25.01 -15.54 -10.54
CA SER A 539 25.34 -16.97 -10.50
C SER A 539 25.91 -17.39 -9.13
N ASP A 540 25.73 -18.66 -8.77
CA ASP A 540 26.22 -19.23 -7.50
C ASP A 540 25.69 -18.44 -6.29
N ASN A 541 24.36 -18.40 -6.13
CA ASN A 541 23.64 -17.80 -5.04
C ASN A 541 22.52 -18.73 -4.51
N LEU A 542 21.65 -18.25 -3.66
CA LEU A 542 20.58 -19.01 -2.99
C LEU A 542 19.18 -18.61 -3.48
N ILE A 543 19.05 -18.12 -4.71
CA ILE A 543 17.81 -17.58 -5.26
C ILE A 543 16.90 -18.73 -5.69
N GLU A 544 15.73 -18.84 -5.05
CA GLU A 544 14.67 -19.77 -5.47
C GLU A 544 13.66 -19.10 -6.42
N VAL A 545 13.34 -17.85 -6.14
CA VAL A 545 12.40 -17.04 -6.93
C VAL A 545 13.03 -15.66 -7.21
N PRO A 546 13.35 -15.32 -8.48
CA PRO A 546 14.03 -14.07 -8.84
C PRO A 546 13.05 -12.89 -8.92
N ILE A 547 12.41 -12.51 -7.79
CA ILE A 547 11.41 -11.45 -7.70
C ILE A 547 12.06 -10.07 -7.94
N GLY A 548 11.40 -9.22 -8.71
CA GLY A 548 11.82 -7.83 -8.99
C GLY A 548 12.72 -7.71 -10.22
N ILE A 549 13.42 -8.77 -10.63
CA ILE A 549 14.28 -8.74 -11.81
C ILE A 549 13.46 -8.51 -13.10
N GLU A 550 12.23 -9.01 -13.13
CA GLU A 550 11.29 -8.81 -14.24
C GLU A 550 10.98 -7.33 -14.53
N ARG A 551 11.25 -6.43 -13.56
CA ARG A 551 11.03 -4.99 -13.69
C ARG A 551 12.21 -4.23 -14.30
N ILE A 552 13.38 -4.86 -14.37
CA ILE A 552 14.61 -4.25 -14.92
C ILE A 552 14.61 -4.44 -16.43
N THR A 553 13.73 -3.75 -17.13
CA THR A 553 13.52 -3.91 -18.59
C THR A 553 14.71 -3.46 -19.44
N THR A 554 15.72 -2.83 -18.84
CA THR A 554 16.99 -2.41 -19.47
C THR A 554 18.01 -3.54 -19.58
N LEU A 555 17.80 -4.69 -18.89
CA LEU A 555 18.71 -5.81 -18.91
C LEU A 555 18.90 -6.39 -20.32
N LYS A 556 20.16 -6.55 -20.68
CA LYS A 556 20.64 -7.22 -21.90
C LYS A 556 21.19 -8.60 -21.61
N ARG A 557 21.85 -8.76 -20.44
CA ARG A 557 22.42 -10.03 -19.96
C ARG A 557 22.11 -10.25 -18.50
N LEU A 558 21.62 -11.45 -18.18
CA LEU A 558 21.32 -11.92 -16.84
C LEU A 558 21.87 -13.32 -16.65
N ASN A 559 22.78 -13.51 -15.71
CA ASN A 559 23.30 -14.83 -15.36
C ASN A 559 22.72 -15.27 -14.02
N LEU A 560 21.97 -16.37 -14.03
CA LEU A 560 21.33 -17.01 -12.86
C LEU A 560 21.84 -18.45 -12.65
N SER A 561 22.94 -18.85 -13.31
CA SER A 561 23.48 -20.21 -13.18
C SER A 561 23.76 -20.57 -11.72
N ASP A 562 23.67 -21.86 -11.38
CA ASP A 562 23.96 -22.37 -10.04
C ASP A 562 23.10 -21.73 -8.93
N ASN A 563 21.82 -21.45 -9.23
CA ASN A 563 20.78 -21.07 -8.25
C ASN A 563 19.66 -22.11 -8.23
N PRO A 564 18.96 -22.32 -7.09
CA PRO A 564 17.89 -23.33 -6.98
C PRO A 564 16.55 -22.86 -7.59
N ILE A 565 16.59 -22.21 -8.77
CA ILE A 565 15.41 -21.65 -9.45
C ILE A 565 14.68 -22.74 -10.22
N GLN A 566 13.35 -22.79 -10.07
CA GLN A 566 12.53 -23.75 -10.81
C GLN A 566 12.26 -23.24 -12.25
N GLU A 567 12.07 -24.19 -13.19
CA GLU A 567 11.84 -23.85 -14.61
C GLU A 567 10.61 -22.97 -14.86
N ALA A 568 9.59 -23.06 -14.01
CA ALA A 568 8.39 -22.23 -14.11
C ALA A 568 8.70 -20.73 -13.88
N GLN A 569 9.57 -20.41 -12.93
CA GLN A 569 10.02 -19.04 -12.66
C GLN A 569 10.92 -18.51 -13.79
N LEU A 570 11.78 -19.37 -14.31
CA LEU A 570 12.62 -19.02 -15.46
C LEU A 570 11.81 -18.75 -16.73
N ALA A 571 10.74 -19.53 -16.96
CA ALA A 571 9.83 -19.32 -18.06
C ALA A 571 9.11 -17.96 -17.96
N ALA A 572 8.59 -17.63 -16.78
CA ALA A 572 7.95 -16.33 -16.50
C ALA A 572 8.94 -15.16 -16.69
N LEU A 573 10.18 -15.32 -16.23
CA LEU A 573 11.21 -14.29 -16.37
C LEU A 573 11.61 -14.06 -17.84
N ARG A 574 11.71 -15.13 -18.64
CA ARG A 574 11.97 -15.02 -20.09
C ARG A 574 10.83 -14.32 -20.83
N GLU A 575 9.58 -14.52 -20.39
CA GLU A 575 8.42 -13.82 -20.94
C GLU A 575 8.45 -12.32 -20.59
N ALA A 576 8.82 -11.99 -19.35
CA ALA A 576 8.90 -10.60 -18.88
C ALA A 576 10.08 -9.82 -19.51
N LEU A 577 11.19 -10.49 -19.81
CA LEU A 577 12.42 -9.89 -20.36
C LEU A 577 12.78 -10.47 -21.74
N PRO A 578 11.96 -10.25 -22.78
CA PRO A 578 12.12 -10.90 -24.09
C PRO A 578 13.41 -10.49 -24.86
N ASN A 579 14.04 -9.38 -24.47
CA ASN A 579 15.26 -8.87 -25.09
C ASN A 579 16.53 -9.15 -24.26
N CYS A 580 16.40 -9.87 -23.14
CA CYS A 580 17.49 -10.20 -22.23
C CYS A 580 18.03 -11.62 -22.52
N GLU A 581 19.34 -11.77 -22.65
CA GLU A 581 19.98 -13.06 -22.66
C GLU A 581 20.05 -13.61 -21.22
N ILE A 582 19.25 -14.65 -20.93
CA ILE A 582 19.19 -15.28 -19.60
C ILE A 582 19.97 -16.58 -19.61
N VAL A 583 21.10 -16.58 -18.89
CA VAL A 583 21.98 -17.75 -18.72
C VAL A 583 21.57 -18.49 -17.45
N VAL A 584 21.31 -19.77 -17.58
CA VAL A 584 21.03 -20.73 -16.50
C VAL A 584 21.85 -21.97 -16.79
N GLY A 585 22.55 -22.53 -15.83
CA GLY A 585 23.44 -23.65 -15.98
C GLY A 585 23.00 -24.87 -15.23
#